data_48f2b901410af33d9a739fe8c0276046
#
_entry.id   48f2b901410af33d9a739fe8c0276046
#
_cell.length_a   1.000
_cell.length_b   1.000
_cell.length_c   1.000
_cell.angle_alpha   90.00
_cell.angle_beta   90.00
_cell.angle_gamma   90.00
#
_symmetry.space_group_name_H-M   'P 1'
#
loop_
_entity.id
_entity.type
_entity.pdbx_description
1 polymer ?
#
loop_
_entity_poly.entity_id
_entity_poly.type
_entity_poly.pdbx_seq_one_letter_code
_entity_poly.pdbx_strand_id
1 'polypeptide(L)'
;EEEKEEQIRAALSENFRQFVEMKGFVSGVPYELNQENLRKSYLSAKEAARYRFIYYDEPFLSWEKLKIPGRKSNGSHLKMFAAIEKDINNENILDFKYHMEALKVSFQTGNYGIDYCQSTLRDLVTLLYQTIQRHQLDMWVVYGYDIREYYKQLADIEAFCDWMNRLCEVLLTNIRQKKKPESEDLKARLEQMIEEQLEKDISLDYL
;
A
#
# COMPACT_ATOMS: atom_id res chain seq x y z
N GLU A 1 -8.13 7.75 -35.85
CA GLU A 1 -8.20 6.60 -34.89
C GLU A 1 -8.67 7.06 -33.52
N GLU A 2 -8.09 8.11 -32.96
CA GLU A 2 -8.52 8.67 -31.64
C GLU A 2 -10.00 9.08 -31.64
N GLU A 3 -10.51 9.68 -32.74
CA GLU A 3 -11.91 10.09 -32.83
C GLU A 3 -12.89 8.90 -32.82
N LYS A 4 -12.50 7.76 -33.42
CA LYS A 4 -13.30 6.52 -33.39
C LYS A 4 -13.26 5.87 -31.99
N GLU A 5 -12.12 5.92 -31.31
CA GLU A 5 -11.96 5.42 -29.94
C GLU A 5 -12.85 6.22 -28.99
N GLU A 6 -12.90 7.53 -29.17
CA GLU A 6 -13.72 8.44 -28.36
C GLU A 6 -15.22 8.23 -28.58
N GLN A 7 -15.64 8.00 -29.84
CA GLN A 7 -17.03 7.63 -30.16
C GLN A 7 -17.44 6.28 -29.56
N ILE A 8 -16.58 5.27 -29.65
CA ILE A 8 -16.83 3.95 -29.03
C ILE A 8 -16.90 4.09 -27.50
N ARG A 9 -16.00 4.86 -26.91
CA ARG A 9 -15.97 5.18 -25.48
C ARG A 9 -17.27 5.83 -25.02
N ALA A 10 -17.74 6.85 -25.76
CA ALA A 10 -18.99 7.55 -25.47
C ALA A 10 -20.21 6.62 -25.58
N ALA A 11 -20.29 5.85 -26.67
CA ALA A 11 -21.39 4.90 -26.87
C ALA A 11 -21.44 3.79 -25.83
N LEU A 12 -20.28 3.24 -25.44
CA LEU A 12 -20.20 2.24 -24.37
C LEU A 12 -20.58 2.85 -23.02
N SER A 13 -20.08 4.03 -22.68
CA SER A 13 -20.41 4.71 -21.42
C SER A 13 -21.91 5.00 -21.29
N GLU A 14 -22.56 5.39 -22.38
CA GLU A 14 -24.00 5.67 -22.41
C GLU A 14 -24.85 4.41 -22.26
N ASN A 15 -24.52 3.36 -23.00
CA ASN A 15 -25.26 2.11 -22.96
C ASN A 15 -25.10 1.33 -21.63
N PHE A 16 -23.99 1.53 -20.93
CA PHE A 16 -23.69 0.81 -19.70
C PHE A 16 -23.81 1.62 -18.40
N ARG A 17 -24.22 2.91 -18.48
CA ARG A 17 -24.56 3.73 -17.29
C ARG A 17 -25.60 3.10 -16.35
N GLN A 18 -26.40 2.16 -16.88
CA GLN A 18 -27.40 1.44 -16.08
C GLN A 18 -26.80 0.35 -15.17
N PHE A 19 -25.56 -0.05 -15.39
CA PHE A 19 -24.87 -1.07 -14.60
C PHE A 19 -23.99 -0.40 -13.56
N VAL A 20 -24.53 -0.19 -12.38
CA VAL A 20 -23.93 0.57 -11.24
C VAL A 20 -22.56 0.04 -10.80
N GLU A 21 -22.21 -1.19 -11.18
CA GLU A 21 -20.95 -1.82 -10.77
C GLU A 21 -19.82 -1.76 -11.82
N MET A 22 -20.07 -1.21 -13.01
CA MET A 22 -19.04 -1.14 -14.06
C MET A 22 -18.06 0.01 -13.82
N LYS A 23 -16.88 -0.32 -13.36
CA LYS A 23 -15.78 0.66 -13.10
C LYS A 23 -15.06 1.14 -14.38
N GLY A 24 -15.38 0.59 -15.56
CA GLY A 24 -14.80 0.97 -16.85
C GLY A 24 -14.60 -0.21 -17.80
N PHE A 25 -13.98 0.06 -18.93
CA PHE A 25 -13.77 -0.88 -20.03
C PHE A 25 -12.30 -1.17 -20.24
N VAL A 26 -12.00 -2.35 -20.77
CA VAL A 26 -10.67 -2.72 -21.26
C VAL A 26 -10.76 -3.19 -22.70
N SER A 27 -9.74 -2.85 -23.51
CA SER A 27 -9.63 -3.39 -24.87
C SER A 27 -8.32 -4.12 -25.07
N GLY A 28 -8.40 -5.18 -25.88
CA GLY A 28 -7.23 -5.87 -26.42
C GLY A 28 -6.70 -5.17 -27.65
N VAL A 29 -5.68 -5.77 -28.27
CA VAL A 29 -5.12 -5.33 -29.54
C VAL A 29 -6.14 -5.60 -30.66
N PRO A 30 -6.43 -4.61 -31.53
CA PRO A 30 -7.28 -4.85 -32.68
C PRO A 30 -6.52 -5.68 -33.74
N TYR A 31 -7.17 -6.71 -34.26
CA TYR A 31 -6.68 -7.56 -35.33
C TYR A 31 -7.78 -7.81 -36.36
N GLU A 32 -7.41 -8.24 -37.56
CA GLU A 32 -8.37 -8.80 -38.48
C GLU A 32 -9.12 -9.98 -37.90
N LEU A 33 -10.41 -10.08 -38.20
CA LEU A 33 -11.32 -11.03 -37.55
C LEU A 33 -11.03 -12.46 -38.04
N ASN A 34 -10.26 -13.21 -37.28
CA ASN A 34 -10.09 -14.64 -37.40
C ASN A 34 -9.94 -15.26 -35.99
N GLN A 35 -10.04 -16.59 -35.90
CA GLN A 35 -10.08 -17.29 -34.62
C GLN A 35 -8.80 -17.09 -33.79
N GLU A 36 -7.65 -17.08 -34.40
CA GLU A 36 -6.36 -16.88 -33.72
C GLU A 36 -6.21 -15.45 -33.20
N ASN A 37 -6.58 -14.47 -34.03
CA ASN A 37 -6.52 -13.07 -33.67
C ASN A 37 -7.54 -12.69 -32.59
N LEU A 38 -8.73 -13.29 -32.61
CA LEU A 38 -9.72 -13.13 -31.55
C LEU A 38 -9.16 -13.60 -30.20
N ARG A 39 -8.49 -14.75 -30.19
CA ARG A 39 -7.81 -15.24 -28.96
C ARG A 39 -6.71 -14.30 -28.49
N LYS A 40 -5.89 -13.77 -29.39
CA LYS A 40 -4.81 -12.81 -29.04
C LYS A 40 -5.39 -11.52 -28.48
N SER A 41 -6.47 -10.99 -29.10
CA SER A 41 -7.17 -9.80 -28.62
C SER A 41 -7.77 -10.02 -27.22
N TYR A 42 -8.40 -11.17 -26.98
CA TYR A 42 -8.93 -11.52 -25.67
C TYR A 42 -7.84 -11.62 -24.60
N LEU A 43 -6.72 -12.28 -24.91
CA LEU A 43 -5.62 -12.43 -23.95
C LEU A 43 -4.97 -11.08 -23.61
N SER A 44 -4.82 -10.20 -24.60
CA SER A 44 -4.30 -8.85 -24.36
C SER A 44 -5.28 -7.97 -23.57
N ALA A 45 -6.59 -8.10 -23.80
CA ALA A 45 -7.61 -7.44 -22.98
C ALA A 45 -7.61 -7.95 -21.54
N LYS A 46 -7.48 -9.27 -21.35
CA LYS A 46 -7.37 -9.88 -20.03
C LYS A 46 -6.13 -9.39 -19.27
N GLU A 47 -5.01 -9.24 -19.95
CA GLU A 47 -3.80 -8.67 -19.34
C GLU A 47 -3.99 -7.18 -19.03
N ALA A 48 -4.62 -6.40 -19.93
CA ALA A 48 -4.96 -5.01 -19.66
C ALA A 48 -5.88 -4.86 -18.44
N ALA A 49 -6.81 -5.79 -18.23
CA ALA A 49 -7.71 -5.78 -17.08
C ALA A 49 -6.97 -5.85 -15.74
N ARG A 50 -5.82 -6.51 -15.67
CA ARG A 50 -4.98 -6.56 -14.45
C ARG A 50 -4.49 -5.20 -14.01
N TYR A 51 -4.29 -4.29 -14.97
CA TYR A 51 -3.84 -2.93 -14.69
C TYR A 51 -4.94 -2.03 -14.15
N ARG A 52 -6.22 -2.48 -14.16
CA ARG A 52 -7.32 -1.75 -13.52
C ARG A 52 -7.09 -1.49 -12.04
N PHE A 53 -6.32 -2.35 -11.41
CA PHE A 53 -5.92 -2.13 -10.02
C PHE A 53 -5.10 -0.85 -9.83
N ILE A 54 -4.23 -0.50 -10.79
CA ILE A 54 -3.38 0.70 -10.73
C ILE A 54 -4.09 1.92 -11.33
N TYR A 55 -4.75 1.74 -12.50
CA TYR A 55 -5.44 2.79 -13.24
C TYR A 55 -6.96 2.68 -13.01
N TYR A 56 -7.36 2.75 -11.73
CA TYR A 56 -8.73 2.50 -11.29
C TYR A 56 -9.72 3.59 -11.73
N ASP A 57 -9.25 4.80 -11.91
CA ASP A 57 -9.98 6.01 -12.32
C ASP A 57 -10.09 6.16 -13.85
N GLU A 58 -9.29 5.41 -14.63
CA GLU A 58 -9.35 5.45 -16.08
C GLU A 58 -10.63 4.75 -16.60
N PRO A 59 -11.56 5.46 -17.26
CA PRO A 59 -12.81 4.86 -17.71
C PRO A 59 -12.59 3.82 -18.82
N PHE A 60 -11.53 3.98 -19.60
CA PHE A 60 -11.18 3.09 -20.71
C PHE A 60 -9.68 2.79 -20.74
N LEU A 61 -9.33 1.52 -20.63
CA LEU A 61 -7.96 1.04 -20.58
C LEU A 61 -7.66 0.17 -21.81
N SER A 62 -6.84 0.68 -22.72
CA SER A 62 -6.42 -0.03 -23.93
C SER A 62 -5.08 -0.73 -23.70
N TRP A 63 -4.95 -1.99 -24.16
CA TRP A 63 -3.68 -2.71 -24.15
C TRP A 63 -2.58 -1.97 -24.92
N GLU A 64 -2.92 -1.28 -26.00
CA GLU A 64 -1.95 -0.51 -26.78
C GLU A 64 -1.36 0.64 -25.99
N LYS A 65 -2.18 1.35 -25.24
CA LYS A 65 -1.72 2.39 -24.30
C LYS A 65 -0.87 1.82 -23.16
N LEU A 66 -1.17 0.60 -22.75
CA LEU A 66 -0.43 -0.10 -21.70
C LEU A 66 0.85 -0.78 -22.21
N LYS A 67 0.93 -1.11 -23.50
CA LYS A 67 2.11 -1.74 -24.12
C LYS A 67 3.21 -0.72 -24.41
N ILE A 68 3.77 -0.16 -23.36
CA ILE A 68 4.89 0.78 -23.50
C ILE A 68 6.18 -0.02 -23.68
N PRO A 69 6.93 0.20 -24.78
CA PRO A 69 8.24 -0.41 -24.97
C PRO A 69 9.17 -0.01 -23.81
N GLY A 70 9.80 -1.01 -23.19
CA GLY A 70 10.76 -0.76 -22.10
C GLY A 70 10.14 -0.65 -20.71
N ARG A 71 8.97 -1.26 -20.46
CA ARG A 71 8.44 -1.37 -19.09
C ARG A 71 9.50 -1.91 -18.16
N LYS A 72 9.72 -1.14 -17.10
CA LYS A 72 10.66 -1.54 -16.04
C LYS A 72 10.10 -2.75 -15.30
N SER A 73 10.75 -3.90 -15.46
CA SER A 73 10.45 -5.07 -14.64
C SER A 73 11.05 -4.96 -13.24
N ASN A 74 12.04 -4.08 -13.07
CA ASN A 74 12.79 -3.86 -11.85
C ASN A 74 12.89 -2.35 -11.58
N GLY A 75 11.85 -1.76 -11.02
CA GLY A 75 11.94 -0.43 -10.43
C GLY A 75 12.58 -0.53 -9.06
N SER A 76 13.54 0.32 -8.76
CA SER A 76 14.11 0.34 -7.41
C SER A 76 13.25 1.19 -6.50
N HIS A 77 12.20 0.62 -5.92
CA HIS A 77 11.50 1.20 -4.78
C HIS A 77 12.22 0.96 -3.45
N LEU A 78 13.45 0.41 -3.48
CA LEU A 78 14.24 0.14 -2.26
C LEU A 78 14.41 1.37 -1.37
N LYS A 79 14.66 2.55 -1.96
CA LYS A 79 14.76 3.79 -1.19
C LYS A 79 13.43 4.19 -0.54
N MET A 80 12.33 3.96 -1.24
CA MET A 80 10.98 4.23 -0.72
C MET A 80 10.61 3.25 0.39
N PHE A 81 10.94 1.96 0.24
CA PHE A 81 10.78 0.96 1.30
C PHE A 81 11.56 1.35 2.57
N ALA A 82 12.83 1.73 2.41
CA ALA A 82 13.65 2.18 3.54
C ALA A 82 13.08 3.45 4.21
N ALA A 83 12.50 4.37 3.42
CA ALA A 83 11.81 5.54 3.96
C ALA A 83 10.56 5.15 4.74
N ILE A 84 9.70 4.30 4.18
CA ILE A 84 8.49 3.80 4.84
C ILE A 84 8.84 3.03 6.13
N GLU A 85 9.86 2.17 6.11
CA GLU A 85 10.32 1.48 7.32
C GLU A 85 10.81 2.47 8.38
N LYS A 86 11.56 3.50 7.98
CA LYS A 86 12.01 4.57 8.86
C LYS A 86 10.83 5.33 9.47
N ASP A 87 9.80 5.64 8.68
CA ASP A 87 8.62 6.35 9.17
C ASP A 87 7.88 5.55 10.24
N ILE A 88 7.72 4.24 10.03
CA ILE A 88 7.13 3.33 11.01
C ILE A 88 7.97 3.30 12.28
N ASN A 89 9.29 3.15 12.17
CA ASN A 89 10.20 3.09 13.31
C ASN A 89 10.25 4.41 14.09
N ASN A 90 10.09 5.55 13.41
CA ASN A 90 10.02 6.87 14.02
C ASN A 90 8.61 7.27 14.46
N GLU A 91 7.63 6.39 14.29
CA GLU A 91 6.21 6.63 14.59
C GLU A 91 5.64 7.87 13.86
N ASN A 92 6.15 8.16 12.67
CA ASN A 92 5.77 9.31 11.85
C ASN A 92 4.71 8.93 10.81
N ILE A 93 3.45 9.01 11.19
CA ILE A 93 2.32 8.67 10.31
C ILE A 93 2.16 9.64 9.13
N LEU A 94 2.57 10.90 9.27
CA LEU A 94 2.42 11.88 8.19
C LEU A 94 3.35 11.56 7.03
N ASP A 95 4.62 11.28 7.31
CA ASP A 95 5.60 10.89 6.30
C ASP A 95 5.23 9.54 5.69
N PHE A 96 4.73 8.58 6.49
CA PHE A 96 4.22 7.32 5.98
C PHE A 96 3.12 7.54 4.92
N LYS A 97 2.11 8.35 5.22
CA LYS A 97 1.02 8.67 4.27
C LYS A 97 1.55 9.34 3.01
N TYR A 98 2.49 10.26 3.16
CA TYR A 98 3.16 10.90 2.03
C TYR A 98 3.88 9.90 1.13
N HIS A 99 4.63 8.95 1.70
CA HIS A 99 5.33 7.93 0.94
C HIS A 99 4.38 6.92 0.29
N MET A 100 3.24 6.60 0.92
CA MET A 100 2.20 5.76 0.31
C MET A 100 1.58 6.44 -0.91
N GLU A 101 1.29 7.74 -0.84
CA GLU A 101 0.79 8.51 -1.97
C GLU A 101 1.83 8.62 -3.09
N ALA A 102 3.10 8.87 -2.75
CA ALA A 102 4.20 8.90 -3.70
C ALA A 102 4.38 7.55 -4.43
N LEU A 103 4.18 6.44 -3.73
CA LEU A 103 4.21 5.09 -4.33
C LEU A 103 3.06 4.91 -5.33
N LYS A 104 1.83 5.30 -4.97
CA LYS A 104 0.67 5.26 -5.86
C LYS A 104 0.94 6.04 -7.15
N VAL A 105 1.35 7.30 -7.03
CA VAL A 105 1.69 8.15 -8.17
C VAL A 105 2.82 7.54 -9.00
N SER A 106 3.85 6.99 -8.37
CA SER A 106 4.95 6.31 -9.06
C SER A 106 4.47 5.14 -9.91
N PHE A 107 3.52 4.33 -9.42
CA PHE A 107 2.97 3.22 -10.19
C PHE A 107 2.13 3.70 -11.38
N GLN A 108 1.35 4.76 -11.21
CA GLN A 108 0.53 5.34 -12.29
C GLN A 108 1.35 6.03 -13.38
N THR A 109 2.51 6.61 -13.03
CA THR A 109 3.32 7.39 -13.97
C THR A 109 4.59 6.68 -14.46
N GLY A 110 5.05 5.68 -13.74
CA GLY A 110 6.41 5.14 -13.88
C GLY A 110 6.59 3.98 -14.85
N ASN A 111 5.58 3.55 -15.61
CA ASN A 111 5.65 2.44 -16.57
C ASN A 111 6.13 1.11 -15.99
N TYR A 112 5.65 0.72 -14.84
CA TYR A 112 5.99 -0.56 -14.23
C TYR A 112 5.10 -1.71 -14.71
N GLY A 113 5.64 -2.92 -14.76
CA GLY A 113 4.86 -4.13 -14.99
C GLY A 113 3.93 -4.41 -13.80
N ILE A 114 2.72 -4.92 -14.09
CA ILE A 114 1.72 -5.19 -13.04
C ILE A 114 2.23 -6.17 -11.98
N ASP A 115 2.98 -7.19 -12.38
CA ASP A 115 3.56 -8.18 -11.45
C ASP A 115 4.55 -7.52 -10.48
N TYR A 116 5.34 -6.55 -10.98
CA TYR A 116 6.23 -5.76 -10.14
C TYR A 116 5.45 -4.90 -9.14
N CYS A 117 4.41 -4.22 -9.58
CA CYS A 117 3.55 -3.43 -8.67
C CYS A 117 2.95 -4.31 -7.58
N GLN A 118 2.35 -5.44 -7.96
CA GLN A 118 1.75 -6.39 -7.02
C GLN A 118 2.77 -6.99 -6.04
N SER A 119 3.98 -7.30 -6.51
CA SER A 119 5.06 -7.77 -5.63
C SER A 119 5.44 -6.70 -4.61
N THR A 120 5.61 -5.45 -5.05
CA THR A 120 5.93 -4.32 -4.19
C THR A 120 4.87 -4.12 -3.10
N LEU A 121 3.58 -4.19 -3.45
CA LEU A 121 2.49 -4.06 -2.47
C LEU A 121 2.49 -5.21 -1.45
N ARG A 122 2.76 -6.43 -1.90
CA ARG A 122 2.90 -7.60 -1.01
C ARG A 122 4.05 -7.41 -0.02
N ASP A 123 5.18 -6.88 -0.50
CA ASP A 123 6.35 -6.63 0.34
C ASP A 123 6.06 -5.56 1.42
N LEU A 124 5.26 -4.54 1.10
CA LEU A 124 4.78 -3.56 2.09
C LEU A 124 3.91 -4.20 3.18
N VAL A 125 2.98 -5.07 2.80
CA VAL A 125 2.16 -5.80 3.79
C VAL A 125 3.06 -6.68 4.67
N THR A 126 4.08 -7.30 4.06
CA THR A 126 5.07 -8.12 4.78
C THR A 126 5.87 -7.28 5.77
N LEU A 127 6.27 -6.06 5.38
CA LEU A 127 6.97 -5.12 6.26
C LEU A 127 6.13 -4.77 7.50
N LEU A 128 4.85 -4.44 7.33
CA LEU A 128 3.94 -4.19 8.45
C LEU A 128 3.79 -5.43 9.33
N TYR A 129 3.61 -6.60 8.73
CA TYR A 129 3.51 -7.86 9.48
C TYR A 129 4.77 -8.13 10.31
N GLN A 130 5.95 -7.94 9.74
CA GLN A 130 7.22 -8.06 10.47
C GLN A 130 7.33 -7.06 11.63
N THR A 131 6.82 -5.84 11.43
CA THR A 131 6.79 -4.83 12.50
C THR A 131 5.86 -5.25 13.63
N ILE A 132 4.69 -5.80 13.35
CA ILE A 132 3.77 -6.38 14.33
C ILE A 132 4.50 -7.45 15.16
N GLN A 133 5.21 -8.37 14.50
CA GLN A 133 5.96 -9.43 15.14
C GLN A 133 7.11 -8.89 16.01
N ARG A 134 7.86 -7.91 15.49
CA ARG A 134 8.98 -7.26 16.22
C ARG A 134 8.52 -6.62 17.53
N HIS A 135 7.33 -6.02 17.53
CA HIS A 135 6.73 -5.43 18.73
C HIS A 135 5.92 -6.43 19.56
N GLN A 136 5.95 -7.73 19.22
CA GLN A 136 5.22 -8.79 19.92
C GLN A 136 3.73 -8.45 20.11
N LEU A 137 3.11 -7.91 19.08
CA LEU A 137 1.69 -7.62 19.04
C LEU A 137 0.94 -8.81 18.41
N ASP A 138 -0.23 -9.12 18.94
CA ASP A 138 -1.10 -10.12 18.33
C ASP A 138 -1.92 -9.47 17.21
N MET A 139 -1.73 -9.93 15.97
CA MET A 139 -2.40 -9.40 14.80
C MET A 139 -3.92 -9.52 14.89
N TRP A 140 -4.43 -10.61 15.47
CA TRP A 140 -5.87 -10.83 15.63
C TRP A 140 -6.48 -9.92 16.69
N VAL A 141 -5.72 -9.61 17.74
CA VAL A 141 -6.16 -8.65 18.76
C VAL A 141 -6.15 -7.24 18.21
N VAL A 142 -5.13 -6.87 17.41
CA VAL A 142 -4.97 -5.51 16.88
C VAL A 142 -5.93 -5.22 15.74
N TYR A 143 -6.14 -6.17 14.81
CA TYR A 143 -6.88 -5.94 13.57
C TYR A 143 -8.14 -6.79 13.42
N GLY A 144 -8.24 -7.92 14.12
CA GLY A 144 -9.36 -8.86 13.98
C GLY A 144 -9.29 -9.76 12.75
N TYR A 145 -8.26 -9.66 11.92
CA TYR A 145 -8.07 -10.46 10.69
C TYR A 145 -6.60 -10.57 10.29
N ASP A 146 -6.31 -11.52 9.37
CA ASP A 146 -4.97 -11.64 8.78
C ASP A 146 -4.79 -10.62 7.65
N ILE A 147 -3.92 -9.63 7.87
CA ILE A 147 -3.62 -8.57 6.92
C ILE A 147 -3.02 -9.11 5.61
N ARG A 148 -2.32 -10.26 5.64
CA ARG A 148 -1.69 -10.90 4.47
C ARG A 148 -2.71 -11.57 3.55
N GLU A 149 -3.91 -11.86 4.04
CA GLU A 149 -5.00 -12.39 3.23
C GLU A 149 -5.97 -11.28 2.81
N TYR A 150 -6.22 -10.32 3.69
CA TYR A 150 -7.20 -9.26 3.44
C TYR A 150 -6.81 -8.36 2.25
N TYR A 151 -5.53 -8.01 2.08
CA TYR A 151 -5.11 -7.11 1.01
C TYR A 151 -5.45 -7.63 -0.40
N LYS A 152 -5.60 -8.95 -0.57
CA LYS A 152 -5.95 -9.59 -1.84
C LYS A 152 -7.37 -9.28 -2.31
N GLN A 153 -8.21 -8.78 -1.41
CA GLN A 153 -9.61 -8.45 -1.67
C GLN A 153 -9.83 -6.97 -2.01
N LEU A 154 -8.77 -6.17 -1.91
CA LEU A 154 -8.85 -4.74 -2.19
C LEU A 154 -9.05 -4.48 -3.68
N ALA A 155 -9.97 -3.58 -3.99
CA ALA A 155 -10.45 -3.38 -5.35
C ALA A 155 -9.41 -2.68 -6.26
N ASP A 156 -8.63 -1.76 -5.68
CA ASP A 156 -7.71 -0.90 -6.40
C ASP A 156 -6.61 -0.35 -5.47
N ILE A 157 -5.66 0.36 -6.06
CA ILE A 157 -4.52 0.92 -5.33
C ILE A 157 -4.91 2.03 -4.35
N GLU A 158 -5.98 2.77 -4.62
CA GLU A 158 -6.49 3.77 -3.69
C GLU A 158 -6.99 3.11 -2.41
N ALA A 159 -7.86 2.11 -2.56
CA ALA A 159 -8.35 1.31 -1.44
C ALA A 159 -7.20 0.65 -0.66
N PHE A 160 -6.13 0.21 -1.38
CA PHE A 160 -4.93 -0.32 -0.75
C PHE A 160 -4.19 0.73 0.07
N CYS A 161 -3.93 1.92 -0.48
CA CYS A 161 -3.23 2.99 0.23
C CYS A 161 -4.01 3.46 1.46
N ASP A 162 -5.32 3.64 1.34
CA ASP A 162 -6.20 4.00 2.45
C ASP A 162 -6.21 2.95 3.56
N TRP A 163 -6.25 1.69 3.16
CA TRP A 163 -6.19 0.57 4.10
C TRP A 163 -4.84 0.51 4.82
N MET A 164 -3.72 0.65 4.10
CA MET A 164 -2.38 0.69 4.67
C MET A 164 -2.19 1.84 5.65
N ASN A 165 -2.73 3.02 5.31
CA ASN A 165 -2.70 4.19 6.19
C ASN A 165 -3.43 3.90 7.52
N ARG A 166 -4.62 3.31 7.45
CA ARG A 166 -5.38 2.91 8.65
C ARG A 166 -4.66 1.83 9.45
N LEU A 167 -4.07 0.82 8.79
CA LEU A 167 -3.29 -0.21 9.48
C LEU A 167 -2.11 0.40 10.24
N CYS A 168 -1.37 1.31 9.60
CA CYS A 168 -0.23 1.96 10.23
C CYS A 168 -0.65 2.81 11.44
N GLU A 169 -1.74 3.57 11.35
CA GLU A 169 -2.28 4.35 12.48
C GLU A 169 -2.62 3.47 13.68
N VAL A 170 -3.32 2.36 13.44
CA VAL A 170 -3.67 1.40 14.49
C VAL A 170 -2.42 0.76 15.09
N LEU A 171 -1.47 0.36 14.23
CA LEU A 171 -0.20 -0.23 14.67
C LEU A 171 0.57 0.72 15.59
N LEU A 172 0.77 1.97 15.17
CA LEU A 172 1.51 2.96 15.94
C LEU A 172 0.83 3.28 17.27
N THR A 173 -0.50 3.32 17.28
CA THR A 173 -1.27 3.51 18.51
C THR A 173 -1.02 2.37 19.51
N ASN A 174 -1.05 1.12 19.04
CA ASN A 174 -0.79 -0.06 19.89
C ASN A 174 0.66 -0.11 20.38
N ILE A 175 1.63 0.27 19.53
CA ILE A 175 3.04 0.36 19.94
C ILE A 175 3.22 1.39 21.08
N ARG A 176 2.61 2.57 20.95
CA ARG A 176 2.65 3.62 21.98
C ARG A 176 2.00 3.19 23.29
N GLN A 177 0.85 2.54 23.20
CA GLN A 177 0.16 2.03 24.39
C GLN A 177 0.99 0.98 25.13
N LYS A 178 1.68 0.10 24.39
CA LYS A 178 2.56 -0.91 24.99
C LYS A 178 3.79 -0.31 25.65
N LYS A 179 4.35 0.76 25.10
CA LYS A 179 5.52 1.46 25.65
C LYS A 179 5.22 2.27 26.92
N LYS A 180 3.98 2.75 27.08
CA LYS A 180 3.60 3.59 28.24
C LYS A 180 3.84 2.95 29.60
N PRO A 181 3.37 1.73 29.89
CA PRO A 181 3.59 1.12 31.21
C PRO A 181 5.07 0.87 31.49
N GLU A 182 5.85 0.47 30.48
CA GLU A 182 7.30 0.24 30.65
C GLU A 182 8.05 1.55 30.98
N SER A 183 7.65 2.68 30.37
CA SER A 183 8.27 3.97 30.62
C SER A 183 7.88 4.55 32.00
N GLU A 184 6.66 4.32 32.45
CA GLU A 184 6.17 4.75 33.75
C GLU A 184 6.84 3.94 34.88
N ASP A 185 6.99 2.62 34.72
CA ASP A 185 7.69 1.75 35.66
C ASP A 185 9.20 2.10 35.73
N LEU A 186 9.83 2.36 34.57
CA LEU A 186 11.24 2.79 34.52
C LEU A 186 11.43 4.14 35.20
N LYS A 187 10.51 5.09 34.98
CA LYS A 187 10.54 6.41 35.60
C LYS A 187 10.39 6.30 37.12
N ALA A 188 9.44 5.51 37.60
CA ALA A 188 9.25 5.25 39.05
C ALA A 188 10.48 4.60 39.68
N ARG A 189 11.11 3.63 39.02
CA ARG A 189 12.36 3.02 39.48
C ARG A 189 13.53 4.00 39.51
N LEU A 190 13.66 4.87 38.52
CA LEU A 190 14.69 5.91 38.48
C LEU A 190 14.47 6.93 39.60
N GLU A 191 13.22 7.39 39.81
CA GLU A 191 12.87 8.29 40.91
C GLU A 191 13.22 7.65 42.27
N GLN A 192 12.85 6.39 42.51
CA GLN A 192 13.19 5.66 43.70
C GLN A 192 14.71 5.53 43.92
N MET A 193 15.46 5.20 42.84
CA MET A 193 16.93 5.11 42.93
C MET A 193 17.57 6.47 43.25
N ILE A 194 17.03 7.55 42.71
CA ILE A 194 17.52 8.92 43.02
C ILE A 194 17.23 9.28 44.47
N GLU A 195 16.02 9.00 44.94
CA GLU A 195 15.65 9.24 46.35
C GLU A 195 16.55 8.42 47.34
N GLU A 196 16.75 7.13 47.06
CA GLU A 196 17.64 6.26 47.87
C GLU A 196 19.10 6.70 47.88
N GLN A 197 19.60 7.31 46.77
CA GLN A 197 20.94 7.88 46.72
C GLN A 197 21.02 9.22 47.44
N LEU A 198 20.03 10.08 47.28
CA LEU A 198 19.96 11.33 48.01
C LEU A 198 19.87 11.14 49.53
N GLU A 199 19.12 10.13 50.00
CA GLU A 199 19.05 9.82 51.40
C GLU A 199 20.40 9.27 51.96
N LYS A 200 21.19 8.58 51.13
CA LYS A 200 22.54 8.11 51.53
C LYS A 200 23.57 9.23 51.59
N ASP A 201 23.46 10.20 50.70
CA ASP A 201 24.36 11.36 50.67
C ASP A 201 24.01 12.44 51.76
N ILE A 202 22.81 12.37 52.32
CA ILE A 202 22.34 13.28 53.39
C ILE A 202 22.57 12.66 54.80
N SER A 203 23.09 11.45 54.90
CA SER A 203 23.56 10.98 56.21
C SER A 203 24.84 11.76 56.59
N LEU A 204 24.62 12.88 57.26
CA LEU A 204 25.59 13.77 57.88
C LEU A 204 26.35 13.01 59.01
N ASP A 205 27.26 12.14 58.64
CA ASP A 205 28.26 11.58 59.54
C ASP A 205 29.66 12.17 59.27
N TYR A 206 29.69 13.46 58.85
CA TYR A 206 30.91 14.24 58.77
C TYR A 206 30.65 15.68 59.25
N LEU A 207 30.38 15.78 60.53
CA LEU A 207 30.62 17.00 61.33
C LEU A 207 31.35 16.70 62.61
#